data_835390c43350e6e4a9c57df5ad81126d
#
_entry.id   835390c43350e6e4a9c57df5ad81126d
#
_cell.length_a   1.000
_cell.length_b   1.000
_cell.length_c   1.000
_cell.angle_alpha   90.00
_cell.angle_beta   90.00
_cell.angle_gamma   90.00
#
_symmetry.space_group_name_H-M   'P 1'
#
loop_
_entity.id
_entity.type
_entity.pdbx_description
1 polymer ?
#
loop_
_entity_poly.entity_id
_entity_poly.type
_entity_poly.pdbx_seq_one_letter_code
_entity_poly.pdbx_strand_id
1 'polypeptide(L)'
;MKSLIASLAVLAVLVPSIAVAADDRCPIESLSIDDITKGISQAPTCDAALKMFQKCSVGTSGDIGIGAVVTQKCEALFEGKLSTQQKRAYSQARHVCDTKYAKEDGTMYRSFEAFCRAQAAHKVAMPFFQPAASKGK
;
A
#
# COMPACT_ATOMS: atom_id res chain seq x y z
N MET A 1 -0.76 41.74 -56.63
CA MET A 1 -1.15 41.37 -55.22
C MET A 1 -0.36 40.10 -54.85
N LYS A 2 0.72 40.27 -54.10
CA LYS A 2 1.60 39.16 -53.64
C LYS A 2 1.21 38.68 -52.27
N SER A 3 0.72 37.46 -52.19
CA SER A 3 0.33 36.82 -50.94
C SER A 3 1.57 36.19 -50.27
N LEU A 4 1.98 36.71 -49.11
CA LEU A 4 3.06 36.19 -48.30
C LEU A 4 2.44 35.17 -47.28
N ILE A 5 2.73 33.90 -47.52
CA ILE A 5 2.38 32.84 -46.60
C ILE A 5 3.53 32.73 -45.59
N ALA A 6 3.28 33.17 -44.36
CA ALA A 6 4.22 33.00 -43.24
C ALA A 6 4.07 31.59 -42.64
N SER A 7 5.10 30.75 -42.84
CA SER A 7 5.19 29.43 -42.23
C SER A 7 5.60 29.56 -40.74
N LEU A 8 4.69 29.27 -39.82
CA LEU A 8 5.03 29.09 -38.42
C LEU A 8 5.64 27.70 -38.20
N ALA A 9 6.92 27.66 -37.91
CA ALA A 9 7.60 26.46 -37.48
C ALA A 9 7.32 26.24 -35.99
N VAL A 10 6.52 25.23 -35.68
CA VAL A 10 6.29 24.78 -34.30
C VAL A 10 7.48 23.93 -33.86
N LEU A 11 8.32 24.49 -32.97
CA LEU A 11 9.39 23.75 -32.31
C LEU A 11 8.78 22.86 -31.24
N ALA A 12 8.68 21.55 -31.48
CA ALA A 12 8.31 20.55 -30.46
C ALA A 12 9.49 20.34 -29.51
N VAL A 13 9.37 20.86 -28.29
CA VAL A 13 10.34 20.61 -27.24
C VAL A 13 10.06 19.20 -26.67
N LEU A 14 10.92 18.24 -27.01
CA LEU A 14 10.96 16.90 -26.38
C LEU A 14 11.51 17.04 -24.97
N VAL A 15 10.62 17.02 -23.96
CA VAL A 15 11.01 16.93 -22.56
C VAL A 15 11.33 15.47 -22.26
N PRO A 16 12.58 15.11 -21.90
CA PRO A 16 12.89 13.74 -21.49
C PRO A 16 12.17 13.44 -20.18
N SER A 17 11.21 12.51 -20.19
CA SER A 17 10.61 11.94 -18.98
C SER A 17 11.68 11.10 -18.28
N ILE A 18 12.24 11.64 -17.20
CA ILE A 18 13.11 10.87 -16.31
C ILE A 18 12.20 9.89 -15.54
N ALA A 19 12.16 8.64 -15.98
CA ALA A 19 11.55 7.56 -15.22
C ALA A 19 12.42 7.34 -13.97
N VAL A 20 11.96 7.85 -12.82
CA VAL A 20 12.55 7.51 -11.52
C VAL A 20 12.20 6.04 -11.27
N ALA A 21 13.19 5.16 -11.38
CA ALA A 21 13.04 3.77 -10.98
C ALA A 21 12.65 3.75 -9.50
N ALA A 22 11.48 3.18 -9.18
CA ALA A 22 11.07 2.98 -7.80
C ALA A 22 12.10 2.04 -7.14
N ASP A 23 12.72 2.49 -6.06
CA ASP A 23 13.63 1.65 -5.27
C ASP A 23 12.80 0.58 -4.54
N ASP A 24 12.95 -0.68 -4.94
CA ASP A 24 12.20 -1.82 -4.36
C ASP A 24 12.81 -2.33 -3.04
N ARG A 25 13.89 -1.72 -2.56
CA ARG A 25 14.52 -2.12 -1.30
C ARG A 25 13.71 -1.67 -0.09
N CYS A 26 13.82 -2.46 0.99
CA CYS A 26 13.30 -2.04 2.29
C CYS A 26 13.95 -0.72 2.71
N PRO A 27 13.16 0.33 3.02
CA PRO A 27 13.72 1.62 3.41
C PRO A 27 14.27 1.66 4.85
N ILE A 28 14.19 0.55 5.57
CA ILE A 28 14.67 0.39 6.95
C ILE A 28 16.01 -0.31 6.89
N GLU A 29 17.07 0.34 7.38
CA GLU A 29 18.44 -0.19 7.32
C GLU A 29 18.60 -1.47 8.15
N SER A 30 17.98 -1.52 9.33
CA SER A 30 17.92 -2.71 10.17
C SER A 30 16.79 -3.61 9.71
N LEU A 31 17.12 -4.87 9.39
CA LEU A 31 16.14 -5.91 9.05
C LEU A 31 15.60 -6.64 10.29
N SER A 32 15.78 -6.09 11.50
CA SER A 32 15.15 -6.65 12.69
C SER A 32 13.63 -6.45 12.63
N ILE A 33 12.88 -7.44 13.11
CA ILE A 33 11.42 -7.38 13.12
C ILE A 33 10.91 -6.17 13.91
N ASP A 34 11.58 -5.82 15.00
CA ASP A 34 11.20 -4.69 15.85
C ASP A 34 11.36 -3.36 15.12
N ASP A 35 12.46 -3.15 14.42
CA ASP A 35 12.71 -1.92 13.66
C ASP A 35 11.77 -1.80 12.47
N ILE A 36 11.51 -2.90 11.76
CA ILE A 36 10.53 -2.94 10.67
C ILE A 36 9.13 -2.61 11.21
N THR A 37 8.71 -3.26 12.29
CA THR A 37 7.41 -3.02 12.94
C THR A 37 7.27 -1.57 13.38
N LYS A 38 8.31 -1.00 13.99
CA LYS A 38 8.35 0.40 14.40
C LYS A 38 8.24 1.33 13.19
N GLY A 39 9.04 1.12 12.15
CA GLY A 39 8.99 1.92 10.93
C GLY A 39 7.60 1.91 10.28
N ILE A 40 6.98 0.74 10.19
CA ILE A 40 5.62 0.58 9.63
C ILE A 40 4.57 1.26 10.54
N SER A 41 4.69 1.14 11.85
CA SER A 41 3.77 1.82 12.79
C SER A 41 3.83 3.35 12.65
N GLN A 42 5.00 3.88 12.33
CA GLN A 42 5.24 5.31 12.11
C GLN A 42 4.91 5.78 10.70
N ALA A 43 4.63 4.89 9.76
CA ALA A 43 4.25 5.26 8.39
C ALA A 43 3.06 6.23 8.40
N PRO A 44 3.09 7.31 7.59
CA PRO A 44 2.09 8.39 7.67
C PRO A 44 0.68 7.95 7.26
N THR A 45 0.56 6.91 6.45
CA THR A 45 -0.72 6.42 5.93
C THR A 45 -0.76 4.89 5.92
N CYS A 46 -1.97 4.33 5.84
CA CYS A 46 -2.19 2.91 5.59
C CYS A 46 -1.50 2.44 4.29
N ASP A 47 -1.57 3.23 3.22
CA ASP A 47 -0.93 2.93 1.94
C ASP A 47 0.61 2.87 2.06
N ALA A 48 1.20 3.84 2.75
CA ALA A 48 2.64 3.85 3.00
C ALA A 48 3.08 2.65 3.86
N ALA A 49 2.28 2.29 4.87
CA ALA A 49 2.53 1.12 5.71
C ALA A 49 2.49 -0.18 4.92
N LEU A 50 1.49 -0.37 4.04
CA LEU A 50 1.41 -1.55 3.18
C LEU A 50 2.58 -1.63 2.20
N LYS A 51 2.95 -0.53 1.55
CA LYS A 51 4.11 -0.47 0.63
C LYS A 51 5.41 -0.81 1.35
N MET A 52 5.58 -0.32 2.58
CA MET A 52 6.75 -0.64 3.39
C MET A 52 6.76 -2.13 3.77
N PHE A 53 5.63 -2.70 4.16
CA PHE A 53 5.51 -4.13 4.42
C PHE A 53 5.88 -4.97 3.21
N GLN A 54 5.40 -4.60 2.01
CA GLN A 54 5.74 -5.29 0.75
C GLN A 54 7.25 -5.31 0.47
N LYS A 55 7.97 -4.26 0.84
CA LYS A 55 9.41 -4.13 0.61
C LYS A 55 10.27 -4.79 1.72
N CYS A 56 9.74 -4.86 2.93
CA CYS A 56 10.49 -5.31 4.11
C CYS A 56 10.16 -6.74 4.55
N SER A 57 9.15 -7.39 3.96
CA SER A 57 8.84 -8.77 4.30
C SER A 57 9.89 -9.73 3.76
N VAL A 58 10.15 -10.77 4.53
CA VAL A 58 11.19 -11.76 4.23
C VAL A 58 10.66 -13.20 4.17
N GLY A 59 9.34 -13.39 4.18
CA GLY A 59 8.70 -14.70 4.10
C GLY A 59 8.81 -15.52 5.40
N THR A 60 8.91 -14.86 6.54
CA THR A 60 9.04 -15.50 7.84
C THR A 60 7.82 -15.29 8.74
N SER A 61 7.79 -15.98 9.89
CA SER A 61 6.75 -15.78 10.91
C SER A 61 6.72 -14.35 11.49
N GLY A 62 7.81 -13.60 11.39
CA GLY A 62 7.86 -12.18 11.76
C GLY A 62 6.89 -11.32 10.96
N ASP A 63 6.64 -11.68 9.69
CA ASP A 63 5.70 -10.98 8.83
C ASP A 63 4.25 -10.99 9.36
N ILE A 64 3.90 -11.94 10.24
CA ILE A 64 2.58 -12.00 10.88
C ILE A 64 2.35 -10.77 11.75
N GLY A 65 3.31 -10.44 12.60
CA GLY A 65 3.25 -9.26 13.47
C GLY A 65 3.26 -7.97 12.67
N ILE A 66 4.12 -7.88 11.67
CA ILE A 66 4.24 -6.72 10.78
C ILE A 66 2.93 -6.49 10.02
N GLY A 67 2.37 -7.55 9.41
CA GLY A 67 1.11 -7.49 8.68
C GLY A 67 -0.08 -7.12 9.57
N ALA A 68 -0.07 -7.53 10.86
CA ALA A 68 -1.08 -7.12 11.82
C ALA A 68 -1.05 -5.61 12.08
N VAL A 69 0.13 -4.99 12.20
CA VAL A 69 0.27 -3.54 12.36
C VAL A 69 -0.28 -2.79 11.15
N VAL A 70 0.01 -3.25 9.93
CA VAL A 70 -0.57 -2.67 8.70
C VAL A 70 -2.09 -2.79 8.71
N THR A 71 -2.61 -3.98 9.02
CA THR A 71 -4.05 -4.25 9.10
C THR A 71 -4.74 -3.28 10.05
N GLN A 72 -4.25 -3.17 11.29
CA GLN A 72 -4.80 -2.26 12.31
C GLN A 72 -4.77 -0.79 11.86
N LYS A 73 -3.67 -0.36 11.24
CA LYS A 73 -3.54 1.02 10.73
C LYS A 73 -4.57 1.32 9.65
N CYS A 74 -4.86 0.36 8.79
CA CYS A 74 -5.88 0.50 7.75
C CYS A 74 -7.30 0.43 8.34
N GLU A 75 -7.56 -0.49 9.26
CA GLU A 75 -8.85 -0.66 9.95
C GLU A 75 -9.27 0.62 10.69
N ALA A 76 -8.33 1.32 11.33
CA ALA A 76 -8.58 2.58 12.01
C ALA A 76 -9.22 3.67 11.13
N LEU A 77 -9.05 3.60 9.80
CA LEU A 77 -9.64 4.57 8.87
C LEU A 77 -11.14 4.35 8.66
N PHE A 78 -11.61 3.12 8.76
CA PHE A 78 -13.01 2.77 8.49
C PHE A 78 -13.74 2.18 9.69
N GLU A 79 -13.09 2.01 10.82
CA GLU A 79 -13.73 1.53 12.05
C GLU A 79 -14.93 2.41 12.40
N GLY A 80 -16.06 1.78 12.66
CA GLY A 80 -17.33 2.47 12.95
C GLY A 80 -18.03 3.13 11.76
N LYS A 81 -17.41 3.19 10.58
CA LYS A 81 -17.96 3.88 9.39
C LYS A 81 -18.61 2.94 8.37
N LEU A 82 -18.34 1.63 8.46
CA LEU A 82 -18.87 0.66 7.51
C LEU A 82 -20.35 0.35 7.78
N SER A 83 -21.14 0.27 6.71
CA SER A 83 -22.49 -0.31 6.75
C SER A 83 -22.43 -1.81 7.12
N THR A 84 -23.56 -2.37 7.50
CA THR A 84 -23.67 -3.81 7.82
C THR A 84 -23.22 -4.68 6.64
N GLN A 85 -23.58 -4.30 5.41
CA GLN A 85 -23.16 -5.02 4.20
C GLN A 85 -21.63 -4.96 4.00
N GLN A 86 -21.03 -3.78 4.16
CA GLN A 86 -19.59 -3.61 4.06
C GLN A 86 -18.82 -4.38 5.13
N LYS A 87 -19.33 -4.41 6.37
CA LYS A 87 -18.77 -5.24 7.47
C LYS A 87 -18.77 -6.72 7.11
N ARG A 88 -19.88 -7.22 6.56
CA ARG A 88 -19.97 -8.62 6.10
C ARG A 88 -18.98 -8.91 4.97
N ALA A 89 -18.89 -8.02 3.98
CA ALA A 89 -17.95 -8.17 2.88
C ALA A 89 -16.49 -8.18 3.34
N TYR A 90 -16.12 -7.30 4.29
CA TYR A 90 -14.78 -7.28 4.87
C TYR A 90 -14.48 -8.54 5.68
N SER A 91 -15.43 -8.99 6.53
CA SER A 91 -15.31 -10.25 7.28
C SER A 91 -15.11 -11.45 6.34
N GLN A 92 -15.86 -11.50 5.23
CA GLN A 92 -15.72 -12.54 4.22
C GLN A 92 -14.34 -12.48 3.55
N ALA A 93 -13.83 -11.28 3.20
CA ALA A 93 -12.51 -11.12 2.61
C ALA A 93 -11.41 -11.62 3.55
N ARG A 94 -11.51 -11.34 4.85
CA ARG A 94 -10.58 -11.87 5.87
C ARG A 94 -10.67 -13.40 5.96
N HIS A 95 -11.86 -13.94 6.00
CA HIS A 95 -12.08 -15.38 6.06
C HIS A 95 -11.47 -16.11 4.84
N VAL A 96 -11.55 -15.51 3.66
CA VAL A 96 -10.89 -16.03 2.45
C VAL A 96 -9.37 -16.09 2.65
N CYS A 97 -8.74 -15.07 3.24
CA CYS A 97 -7.31 -15.10 3.55
C CYS A 97 -6.96 -16.23 4.52
N ASP A 98 -7.79 -16.41 5.57
CA ASP A 98 -7.57 -17.43 6.61
C ASP A 98 -7.67 -18.84 6.04
N THR A 99 -8.67 -19.09 5.21
CA THR A 99 -8.93 -20.43 4.65
C THR A 99 -8.01 -20.78 3.50
N LYS A 100 -7.55 -19.80 2.73
CA LYS A 100 -6.67 -20.02 1.56
C LYS A 100 -5.38 -20.74 1.94
N TYR A 101 -4.82 -20.43 3.09
CA TYR A 101 -3.55 -20.97 3.55
C TYR A 101 -3.69 -21.90 4.77
N ALA A 102 -4.92 -22.22 5.20
CA ALA A 102 -5.17 -22.99 6.41
C ALA A 102 -4.59 -24.40 6.40
N LYS A 103 -4.46 -25.00 5.21
CA LYS A 103 -3.94 -26.37 5.02
C LYS A 103 -2.46 -26.41 4.66
N GLU A 104 -1.84 -25.25 4.52
CA GLU A 104 -0.44 -25.13 4.12
C GLU A 104 0.45 -25.02 5.36
N ASP A 105 1.54 -25.78 5.37
CA ASP A 105 2.52 -25.76 6.45
C ASP A 105 3.70 -24.87 6.10
N GLY A 106 4.22 -24.18 7.10
CA GLY A 106 5.43 -23.37 6.97
C GLY A 106 5.21 -21.87 7.12
N THR A 107 6.29 -21.20 7.48
CA THR A 107 6.29 -19.77 7.83
C THR A 107 5.97 -18.86 6.63
N MET A 108 6.34 -19.28 5.43
CA MET A 108 6.06 -18.56 4.20
C MET A 108 4.54 -18.42 3.95
N TYR A 109 3.76 -19.48 4.19
CA TYR A 109 2.30 -19.40 4.04
C TYR A 109 1.65 -18.51 5.09
N ARG A 110 2.22 -18.46 6.31
CA ARG A 110 1.79 -17.50 7.33
C ARG A 110 2.09 -16.06 6.93
N SER A 111 3.22 -15.82 6.27
CA SER A 111 3.54 -14.54 5.67
C SER A 111 2.52 -14.16 4.58
N PHE A 112 2.19 -15.07 3.67
CA PHE A 112 1.17 -14.84 2.63
C PHE A 112 -0.22 -14.55 3.21
N GLU A 113 -0.61 -15.22 4.29
CA GLU A 113 -1.86 -14.94 5.01
C GLU A 113 -1.85 -13.51 5.58
N ALA A 114 -0.75 -13.11 6.21
CA ALA A 114 -0.60 -11.76 6.76
C ALA A 114 -0.69 -10.68 5.66
N PHE A 115 -0.06 -10.91 4.50
CA PHE A 115 -0.20 -10.05 3.32
C PHE A 115 -1.64 -9.96 2.83
N CYS A 116 -2.30 -11.09 2.68
CA CYS A 116 -3.68 -11.15 2.22
C CYS A 116 -4.59 -10.31 3.12
N ARG A 117 -4.46 -10.44 4.45
CA ARG A 117 -5.24 -9.67 5.43
C ARG A 117 -4.93 -8.17 5.36
N ALA A 118 -3.66 -7.79 5.27
CA ALA A 118 -3.25 -6.39 5.14
C ALA A 118 -3.80 -5.76 3.85
N GLN A 119 -3.75 -6.48 2.73
CA GLN A 119 -4.31 -6.03 1.45
C GLN A 119 -5.85 -5.92 1.51
N ALA A 120 -6.53 -6.84 2.17
CA ALA A 120 -7.98 -6.77 2.35
C ALA A 120 -8.39 -5.52 3.15
N ALA A 121 -7.70 -5.22 4.25
CA ALA A 121 -7.92 -4.01 5.04
C ALA A 121 -7.61 -2.74 4.23
N HIS A 122 -6.49 -2.71 3.52
CA HIS A 122 -6.11 -1.59 2.66
C HIS A 122 -7.18 -1.31 1.59
N LYS A 123 -7.67 -2.32 0.90
CA LYS A 123 -8.71 -2.19 -0.12
C LYS A 123 -9.99 -1.54 0.44
N VAL A 124 -10.41 -1.93 1.64
CA VAL A 124 -11.59 -1.34 2.30
C VAL A 124 -11.29 0.08 2.77
N ALA A 125 -10.06 0.38 3.17
CA ALA A 125 -9.65 1.70 3.62
C ALA A 125 -9.54 2.75 2.50
N MET A 126 -9.34 2.34 1.24
CA MET A 126 -9.11 3.25 0.11
C MET A 126 -10.14 4.40 -0.01
N PRO A 127 -11.47 4.17 0.11
CA PRO A 127 -12.45 5.25 0.04
C PRO A 127 -12.36 6.26 1.19
N PHE A 128 -11.66 5.91 2.26
CA PHE A 128 -11.48 6.74 3.46
C PHE A 128 -10.13 7.46 3.49
N PHE A 129 -9.28 7.27 2.47
CA PHE A 129 -8.07 8.05 2.36
C PHE A 129 -8.45 9.52 2.12
N GLN A 130 -8.18 10.35 3.10
CA GLN A 130 -8.24 11.78 2.88
C GLN A 130 -7.00 12.17 2.06
N PRO A 131 -7.15 12.84 0.91
CA PRO A 131 -6.02 13.50 0.29
C PRO A 131 -5.42 14.44 1.34
N ALA A 132 -4.10 14.41 1.50
CA ALA A 132 -3.42 15.34 2.38
C ALA A 132 -3.97 16.75 2.07
N ALA A 133 -4.62 17.38 3.06
CA ALA A 133 -5.16 18.71 2.88
C ALA A 133 -4.01 19.57 2.37
N SER A 134 -4.10 20.06 1.13
CA SER A 134 -3.18 21.05 0.62
C SER A 134 -3.34 22.25 1.56
N LYS A 135 -2.35 22.46 2.44
CA LYS A 135 -2.30 23.69 3.25
C LYS A 135 -2.23 24.81 2.23
N GLY A 136 -3.40 25.35 1.91
CA GLY A 136 -3.51 26.57 1.15
C GLY A 136 -2.73 27.65 1.90
N LYS A 137 -1.82 28.25 1.18
CA LYS A 137 -1.04 29.39 1.60
C LYS A 137 -1.88 30.64 1.38
#